data_855cf4cbf5f0573b79feebe1e242e360
#
_entry.id   855cf4cbf5f0573b79feebe1e242e360
#
_cell.length_a   1.000
_cell.length_b   1.000
_cell.length_c   1.000
_cell.angle_alpha   90.00
_cell.angle_beta   90.00
_cell.angle_gamma   90.00
#
_symmetry.space_group_name_H-M   'P 1'
#
loop_
_entity.id
_entity.type
_entity.pdbx_description
1 polymer ?
#
loop_
_entity_poly.entity_id
_entity_poly.type
_entity_poly.pdbx_seq_one_letter_code
_entity_poly.pdbx_strand_id
1 'polypeptide(L)'
;MAVAETSLVKKNHQITTIVKQKIAQKLIEKVPMTAIAECLAVSTSTVIRTLKEFKFKIDINFLPEHMSWDEYSFKKGKMSFIVQDFDSRNILAILDRRTQVTIRNHFLRYPRQVRSRVKVITMDMFSPYYEIAKKLFPKDKIVLDRFHIVQYISRAMSRIRIQIMNQLDWKSHEYKGSKRYWKLIQQDSRKLSDKHFYLPTFRMYLTNKEVLEKLLSYSQELREHYELYQLFHFQDKQADHFFSLIEDTISCVNTIFQTVFKTLIKDKDKIINALELPYSNAKLEATNNLIKVIKRNTFGFRNFNNF
;
A
#
# COMPACT_ATOMS: atom_id res chain seq x y z
N MET A 1 -45.03 -38.24 -7.97
CA MET A 1 -43.61 -38.66 -7.84
C MET A 1 -43.21 -38.55 -6.40
N ALA A 2 -42.84 -39.66 -5.76
CA ALA A 2 -42.31 -39.63 -4.41
C ALA A 2 -40.83 -39.13 -4.46
N VAL A 3 -40.56 -38.05 -3.77
CA VAL A 3 -39.18 -37.55 -3.61
C VAL A 3 -38.57 -38.30 -2.45
N ALA A 4 -37.48 -39.04 -2.69
CA ALA A 4 -36.74 -39.74 -1.63
C ALA A 4 -36.12 -38.68 -0.70
N GLU A 5 -36.52 -38.67 0.57
CA GLU A 5 -35.94 -37.84 1.62
C GLU A 5 -34.77 -38.61 2.25
N THR A 6 -33.60 -37.99 2.32
CA THR A 6 -32.42 -38.55 2.98
C THR A 6 -31.85 -37.53 3.96
N SER A 7 -31.27 -38.00 5.07
CA SER A 7 -30.57 -37.17 6.05
C SER A 7 -29.28 -36.52 5.47
N LEU A 8 -28.77 -37.03 4.34
CA LEU A 8 -27.52 -36.62 3.73
C LEU A 8 -27.68 -35.34 2.87
N VAL A 9 -28.89 -35.06 2.39
CA VAL A 9 -29.18 -33.94 1.51
C VAL A 9 -30.36 -33.13 2.05
N LYS A 10 -30.22 -31.83 2.18
CA LYS A 10 -31.33 -30.97 2.61
C LYS A 10 -32.47 -31.04 1.58
N LYS A 11 -33.70 -30.93 2.03
CA LYS A 11 -34.88 -30.89 1.17
C LYS A 11 -34.69 -29.88 0.00
N ASN A 12 -34.98 -30.29 -1.21
CA ASN A 12 -34.80 -29.54 -2.44
C ASN A 12 -33.33 -29.23 -2.81
N HIS A 13 -32.36 -29.93 -2.27
CA HIS A 13 -30.97 -29.85 -2.63
C HIS A 13 -30.49 -31.16 -3.30
N GLN A 14 -29.54 -31.02 -4.25
CA GLN A 14 -28.94 -32.17 -4.96
C GLN A 14 -27.55 -32.52 -4.46
N ILE A 15 -26.98 -31.71 -3.55
CA ILE A 15 -25.60 -31.86 -3.09
C ILE A 15 -25.55 -32.03 -1.59
N THR A 16 -24.80 -33.01 -1.15
CA THR A 16 -24.66 -33.33 0.28
C THR A 16 -23.92 -32.22 1.03
N THR A 17 -24.17 -32.09 2.32
CA THR A 17 -23.44 -31.17 3.20
C THR A 17 -21.93 -31.45 3.20
N ILE A 18 -21.53 -32.73 3.11
CA ILE A 18 -20.11 -33.13 3.04
C ILE A 18 -19.43 -32.59 1.81
N VAL A 19 -20.07 -32.62 0.63
CA VAL A 19 -19.51 -32.05 -0.60
C VAL A 19 -19.36 -30.52 -0.48
N LYS A 20 -20.35 -29.84 0.13
CA LYS A 20 -20.23 -28.39 0.40
C LYS A 20 -19.05 -28.06 1.34
N GLN A 21 -18.85 -28.85 2.39
CA GLN A 21 -17.71 -28.69 3.30
C GLN A 21 -16.38 -28.92 2.57
N LYS A 22 -16.27 -29.93 1.73
CA LYS A 22 -15.07 -30.18 0.92
C LYS A 22 -14.80 -29.05 -0.09
N ILE A 23 -15.85 -28.49 -0.70
CA ILE A 23 -15.71 -27.29 -1.56
C ILE A 23 -15.12 -26.13 -0.75
N ALA A 24 -15.66 -25.87 0.46
CA ALA A 24 -15.15 -24.82 1.33
C ALA A 24 -13.68 -25.02 1.70
N GLN A 25 -13.31 -26.25 2.09
CA GLN A 25 -11.93 -26.59 2.41
C GLN A 25 -11.00 -26.38 1.24
N LYS A 26 -11.36 -26.83 0.04
CA LYS A 26 -10.57 -26.66 -1.19
C LYS A 26 -10.42 -25.19 -1.61
N LEU A 27 -11.44 -24.37 -1.39
CA LEU A 27 -11.36 -22.92 -1.61
C LEU A 27 -10.32 -22.26 -0.68
N ILE A 28 -10.23 -22.67 0.58
CA ILE A 28 -9.21 -22.21 1.53
C ILE A 28 -7.80 -22.67 1.09
N GLU A 29 -7.67 -23.85 0.50
CA GLU A 29 -6.41 -24.39 -0.06
C GLU A 29 -5.96 -23.65 -1.33
N LYS A 30 -6.67 -22.63 -1.78
CA LYS A 30 -6.35 -21.79 -2.96
C LYS A 30 -6.37 -22.57 -4.28
N VAL A 31 -7.17 -23.62 -4.37
CA VAL A 31 -7.35 -24.42 -5.58
C VAL A 31 -8.30 -23.68 -6.54
N PRO A 32 -8.03 -23.67 -7.86
CA PRO A 32 -8.94 -23.09 -8.86
C PRO A 32 -10.33 -23.73 -8.81
N MET A 33 -11.39 -22.93 -9.00
CA MET A 33 -12.79 -23.43 -8.94
C MET A 33 -13.08 -24.53 -9.96
N THR A 34 -12.43 -24.50 -11.12
CA THR A 34 -12.50 -25.55 -12.14
C THR A 34 -11.91 -26.87 -11.63
N ALA A 35 -10.72 -26.82 -11.04
CA ALA A 35 -10.09 -28.01 -10.47
C ALA A 35 -10.86 -28.57 -9.25
N ILE A 36 -11.49 -27.72 -8.45
CA ILE A 36 -12.41 -28.15 -7.37
C ILE A 36 -13.62 -28.88 -7.97
N ALA A 37 -14.19 -28.33 -9.03
CA ALA A 37 -15.32 -28.91 -9.72
C ALA A 37 -15.00 -30.30 -10.28
N GLU A 38 -13.85 -30.45 -10.95
CA GLU A 38 -13.35 -31.73 -11.46
C GLU A 38 -13.07 -32.73 -10.33
N CYS A 39 -12.34 -32.33 -9.29
CA CYS A 39 -11.99 -33.18 -8.15
C CYS A 39 -13.20 -33.74 -7.41
N LEU A 40 -14.28 -32.96 -7.32
CA LEU A 40 -15.50 -33.34 -6.58
C LEU A 40 -16.65 -33.81 -7.49
N ALA A 41 -16.39 -33.96 -8.78
CA ALA A 41 -17.37 -34.35 -9.80
C ALA A 41 -18.65 -33.48 -9.76
N VAL A 42 -18.49 -32.17 -9.62
CA VAL A 42 -19.58 -31.20 -9.62
C VAL A 42 -19.34 -30.11 -10.68
N SER A 43 -20.37 -29.36 -11.06
CA SER A 43 -20.18 -28.25 -11.97
C SER A 43 -19.47 -27.06 -11.32
N THR A 44 -18.71 -26.28 -12.08
CA THR A 44 -18.10 -25.02 -11.61
C THR A 44 -19.18 -24.06 -11.08
N SER A 45 -20.38 -24.05 -11.68
CA SER A 45 -21.53 -23.28 -11.19
C SER A 45 -21.95 -23.69 -9.78
N THR A 46 -21.81 -24.96 -9.43
CA THR A 46 -22.08 -25.49 -8.08
C THR A 46 -21.05 -24.97 -7.09
N VAL A 47 -19.77 -24.98 -7.45
CA VAL A 47 -18.70 -24.41 -6.60
C VAL A 47 -18.95 -22.93 -6.33
N ILE A 48 -19.28 -22.15 -7.37
CA ILE A 48 -19.62 -20.71 -7.26
C ILE A 48 -20.87 -20.48 -6.40
N ARG A 49 -21.92 -21.30 -6.56
CA ARG A 49 -23.13 -21.22 -5.76
C ARG A 49 -22.84 -21.50 -4.28
N THR A 50 -22.06 -22.54 -4.01
CA THR A 50 -21.64 -22.90 -2.64
C THR A 50 -20.81 -21.76 -2.01
N LEU A 51 -19.88 -21.15 -2.77
CA LEU A 51 -19.13 -19.98 -2.30
C LEU A 51 -20.04 -18.82 -1.90
N LYS A 52 -21.10 -18.56 -2.68
CA LYS A 52 -22.08 -17.49 -2.37
C LYS A 52 -22.94 -17.80 -1.13
N GLU A 53 -23.05 -19.06 -0.73
CA GLU A 53 -23.74 -19.43 0.52
C GLU A 53 -22.92 -19.07 1.77
N PHE A 54 -21.58 -18.91 1.65
CA PHE A 54 -20.73 -18.39 2.72
C PHE A 54 -20.95 -16.90 2.89
N LYS A 55 -21.93 -16.54 3.71
CA LYS A 55 -22.19 -15.15 4.08
C LYS A 55 -21.32 -14.81 5.29
N PHE A 56 -20.31 -13.99 5.10
CA PHE A 56 -19.61 -13.36 6.22
C PHE A 56 -20.59 -12.39 6.90
N LYS A 57 -21.00 -12.74 8.11
CA LYS A 57 -21.80 -11.82 8.92
C LYS A 57 -20.89 -10.71 9.42
N ILE A 58 -21.19 -9.47 9.03
CA ILE A 58 -20.53 -8.31 9.60
C ILE A 58 -21.09 -8.12 10.99
N ASP A 59 -20.24 -8.15 12.01
CA ASP A 59 -20.61 -7.75 13.35
C ASP A 59 -20.61 -6.22 13.42
N ILE A 60 -21.78 -5.63 13.37
CA ILE A 60 -21.96 -4.17 13.45
C ILE A 60 -21.74 -3.60 14.84
N ASN A 61 -21.59 -4.44 15.86
CA ASN A 61 -21.33 -4.03 17.25
C ASN A 61 -19.84 -3.98 17.60
N PHE A 62 -18.98 -4.40 16.67
CA PHE A 62 -17.54 -4.45 16.87
C PHE A 62 -16.78 -3.73 15.79
N LEU A 63 -15.85 -2.84 16.20
CA LEU A 63 -14.72 -2.33 15.43
C LEU A 63 -13.49 -2.33 16.33
N PRO A 64 -12.30 -2.67 15.81
CA PRO A 64 -11.07 -2.62 16.59
C PRO A 64 -10.68 -1.17 16.90
N GLU A 65 -9.88 -0.98 17.93
CA GLU A 65 -9.37 0.34 18.31
C GLU A 65 -8.37 0.89 17.29
N HIS A 66 -7.64 0.01 16.61
CA HIS A 66 -6.63 0.36 15.63
C HIS A 66 -6.95 -0.30 14.28
N MET A 67 -7.08 0.49 13.23
CA MET A 67 -7.37 0.03 11.87
C MET A 67 -6.28 0.44 10.90
N SER A 68 -6.09 -0.36 9.86
CA SER A 68 -5.29 0.00 8.70
C SER A 68 -6.17 0.09 7.47
N TRP A 69 -6.03 1.19 6.72
CA TRP A 69 -6.76 1.47 5.49
C TRP A 69 -5.80 1.54 4.32
N ASP A 70 -6.16 0.88 3.20
CA ASP A 70 -5.35 0.89 1.99
C ASP A 70 -6.21 0.66 0.74
N GLU A 71 -5.58 0.81 -0.40
CA GLU A 71 -6.17 0.53 -1.70
C GLU A 71 -5.63 -0.79 -2.25
N TYR A 72 -6.53 -1.53 -2.86
CA TYR A 72 -6.19 -2.79 -3.50
C TYR A 72 -6.61 -2.78 -4.97
N SER A 73 -5.68 -3.14 -5.87
CA SER A 73 -5.99 -3.25 -7.29
C SER A 73 -6.62 -4.60 -7.61
N PHE A 74 -7.95 -4.65 -7.73
CA PHE A 74 -8.65 -5.86 -8.13
C PHE A 74 -8.44 -6.22 -9.60
N LYS A 75 -8.59 -5.24 -10.50
CA LYS A 75 -8.32 -5.35 -11.95
C LYS A 75 -7.61 -4.10 -12.42
N LYS A 76 -6.99 -4.17 -13.62
CA LYS A 76 -6.43 -2.97 -14.27
C LYS A 76 -7.48 -1.85 -14.32
N GLY A 77 -7.17 -0.72 -13.72
CA GLY A 77 -8.07 0.44 -13.64
C GLY A 77 -9.18 0.37 -12.59
N LYS A 78 -9.33 -0.74 -11.83
CA LYS A 78 -10.29 -0.85 -10.73
C LYS A 78 -9.57 -0.98 -9.40
N MET A 79 -9.71 0.05 -8.57
CA MET A 79 -9.19 0.06 -7.20
C MET A 79 -10.33 -0.21 -6.22
N SER A 80 -10.10 -1.17 -5.35
CA SER A 80 -10.93 -1.54 -4.21
C SER A 80 -10.36 -0.92 -2.94
N PHE A 81 -11.16 -0.81 -1.89
CA PHE A 81 -10.73 -0.34 -0.59
C PHE A 81 -10.67 -1.52 0.38
N ILE A 82 -9.61 -1.62 1.17
CA ILE A 82 -9.42 -2.67 2.16
C ILE A 82 -9.24 -2.07 3.54
N VAL A 83 -9.85 -2.72 4.52
CA VAL A 83 -9.72 -2.40 5.96
C VAL A 83 -9.26 -3.62 6.70
N GLN A 84 -8.24 -3.46 7.52
CA GLN A 84 -7.68 -4.50 8.36
C GLN A 84 -7.64 -4.04 9.83
N ASP A 85 -7.89 -4.94 10.74
CA ASP A 85 -7.54 -4.77 12.15
C ASP A 85 -6.01 -4.77 12.27
N PHE A 86 -5.45 -3.69 12.79
CA PHE A 86 -4.00 -3.53 12.92
C PHE A 86 -3.38 -4.58 13.85
N ASP A 87 -4.08 -4.95 14.92
CA ASP A 87 -3.54 -5.83 15.97
C ASP A 87 -3.66 -7.30 15.57
N SER A 88 -4.88 -7.76 15.24
CA SER A 88 -5.15 -9.16 14.89
C SER A 88 -4.78 -9.52 13.46
N ARG A 89 -4.59 -8.53 12.57
CA ARG A 89 -4.38 -8.67 11.13
C ARG A 89 -5.59 -9.26 10.37
N ASN A 90 -6.74 -9.34 10.99
CA ASN A 90 -7.95 -9.79 10.34
C ASN A 90 -8.48 -8.75 9.36
N ILE A 91 -8.88 -9.19 8.17
CA ILE A 91 -9.53 -8.32 7.20
C ILE A 91 -10.96 -8.05 7.69
N LEU A 92 -11.28 -6.78 7.91
CA LEU A 92 -12.61 -6.35 8.36
C LEU A 92 -13.56 -6.16 7.17
N ALA A 93 -13.05 -5.60 6.09
CA ALA A 93 -13.82 -5.40 4.86
C ALA A 93 -12.91 -5.24 3.64
N ILE A 94 -13.40 -5.73 2.50
CA ILE A 94 -12.90 -5.38 1.17
C ILE A 94 -14.09 -4.82 0.39
N LEU A 95 -13.99 -3.56 -0.05
CA LEU A 95 -15.07 -2.88 -0.77
C LEU A 95 -14.71 -2.81 -2.27
N ASP A 96 -15.68 -3.09 -3.15
CA ASP A 96 -15.47 -3.12 -4.61
C ASP A 96 -14.95 -1.79 -5.19
N ARG A 97 -15.21 -0.66 -4.51
CA ARG A 97 -14.78 0.67 -4.92
C ARG A 97 -14.18 1.45 -3.75
N ARG A 98 -13.18 2.28 -4.08
CA ARG A 98 -12.54 3.18 -3.12
C ARG A 98 -13.19 4.56 -2.97
N THR A 99 -14.42 4.74 -3.46
CA THR A 99 -15.10 6.04 -3.41
C THR A 99 -15.49 6.39 -1.97
N GLN A 100 -15.44 7.68 -1.63
CA GLN A 100 -15.83 8.16 -0.31
C GLN A 100 -17.25 7.73 0.07
N VAL A 101 -18.18 7.70 -0.91
CA VAL A 101 -19.55 7.26 -0.69
C VAL A 101 -19.60 5.79 -0.27
N THR A 102 -18.85 4.93 -0.96
CA THR A 102 -18.80 3.49 -0.63
C THR A 102 -18.26 3.26 0.77
N ILE A 103 -17.15 3.93 1.12
CA ILE A 103 -16.51 3.83 2.43
C ILE A 103 -17.46 4.35 3.52
N ARG A 104 -18.04 5.53 3.30
CA ARG A 104 -19.01 6.13 4.23
C ARG A 104 -20.20 5.21 4.49
N ASN A 105 -20.83 4.70 3.43
CA ASN A 105 -22.01 3.83 3.55
C ASN A 105 -21.67 2.51 4.28
N HIS A 106 -20.45 1.98 4.11
CA HIS A 106 -19.99 0.82 4.85
C HIS A 106 -19.92 1.11 6.35
N PHE A 107 -19.22 2.17 6.76
CA PHE A 107 -19.00 2.48 8.18
C PHE A 107 -20.21 3.10 8.88
N LEU A 108 -21.13 3.75 8.17
CA LEU A 108 -22.40 4.22 8.76
C LEU A 108 -23.32 3.09 9.21
N ARG A 109 -23.06 1.84 8.82
CA ARG A 109 -23.77 0.64 9.32
C ARG A 109 -23.44 0.35 10.79
N TYR A 110 -22.30 0.84 11.27
CA TYR A 110 -21.87 0.72 12.65
C TYR A 110 -22.44 1.87 13.47
N PRO A 111 -23.01 1.60 14.67
CA PRO A 111 -23.48 2.64 15.57
C PRO A 111 -22.38 3.64 15.93
N ARG A 112 -22.76 4.89 16.19
CA ARG A 112 -21.78 5.94 16.56
C ARG A 112 -20.91 5.55 17.77
N GLN A 113 -21.50 4.87 18.76
CA GLN A 113 -20.78 4.38 19.94
C GLN A 113 -19.65 3.39 19.58
N VAL A 114 -19.90 2.52 18.61
CA VAL A 114 -18.89 1.56 18.12
C VAL A 114 -17.78 2.31 17.36
N ARG A 115 -18.15 3.24 16.47
CA ARG A 115 -17.19 4.04 15.71
C ARG A 115 -16.32 4.94 16.61
N SER A 116 -16.87 5.44 17.73
CA SER A 116 -16.11 6.27 18.67
C SER A 116 -15.09 5.51 19.53
N ARG A 117 -15.04 4.16 19.43
CA ARG A 117 -14.00 3.34 20.07
C ARG A 117 -12.71 3.28 19.24
N VAL A 118 -12.77 3.59 17.96
CA VAL A 118 -11.60 3.63 17.09
C VAL A 118 -10.68 4.78 17.53
N LYS A 119 -9.43 4.45 17.81
CA LYS A 119 -8.40 5.36 18.32
C LYS A 119 -7.38 5.76 17.27
N VAL A 120 -7.03 4.83 16.37
CA VAL A 120 -5.99 5.03 15.36
C VAL A 120 -6.43 4.46 14.03
N ILE A 121 -6.16 5.21 12.95
CA ILE A 121 -6.31 4.74 11.58
C ILE A 121 -5.00 5.00 10.84
N THR A 122 -4.32 3.92 10.42
CA THR A 122 -3.14 4.04 9.56
C THR A 122 -3.58 4.07 8.10
N MET A 123 -2.98 4.94 7.30
CA MET A 123 -3.30 5.08 5.87
C MET A 123 -2.18 5.75 5.09
N ASP A 124 -2.27 5.68 3.76
CA ASP A 124 -1.39 6.39 2.85
C ASP A 124 -1.69 7.90 2.82
N MET A 125 -0.75 8.67 2.26
CA MET A 125 -0.92 10.12 2.04
C MET A 125 -1.97 10.39 0.94
N PHE A 126 -3.26 10.21 1.28
CA PHE A 126 -4.38 10.46 0.38
C PHE A 126 -5.46 11.30 1.05
N SER A 127 -5.49 12.61 0.76
CA SER A 127 -6.35 13.58 1.44
C SER A 127 -7.85 13.25 1.45
N PRO A 128 -8.47 12.62 0.41
CA PRO A 128 -9.88 12.24 0.47
C PRO A 128 -10.23 11.28 1.60
N TYR A 129 -9.26 10.47 2.07
CA TYR A 129 -9.49 9.56 3.20
C TYR A 129 -9.43 10.26 4.55
N TYR A 130 -8.64 11.33 4.68
CA TYR A 130 -8.56 12.09 5.93
C TYR A 130 -9.90 12.70 6.31
N GLU A 131 -10.57 13.33 5.33
CA GLU A 131 -11.86 13.97 5.55
C GLU A 131 -12.95 12.97 5.95
N ILE A 132 -12.96 11.80 5.28
CA ILE A 132 -13.96 10.78 5.59
C ILE A 132 -13.68 10.10 6.92
N ALA A 133 -12.41 9.83 7.27
CA ALA A 133 -12.03 9.28 8.56
C ALA A 133 -12.48 10.21 9.68
N LYS A 134 -12.12 11.51 9.63
CA LYS A 134 -12.55 12.52 10.63
C LYS A 134 -14.06 12.63 10.79
N LYS A 135 -14.84 12.49 9.72
CA LYS A 135 -16.31 12.52 9.78
C LYS A 135 -16.90 11.26 10.40
N LEU A 136 -16.28 10.11 10.18
CA LEU A 136 -16.77 8.81 10.64
C LEU A 136 -16.30 8.47 12.05
N PHE A 137 -15.07 8.85 12.41
CA PHE A 137 -14.39 8.45 13.63
C PHE A 137 -13.88 9.70 14.39
N PRO A 138 -14.73 10.34 15.20
CA PRO A 138 -14.41 11.66 15.77
C PRO A 138 -13.28 11.67 16.80
N LYS A 139 -12.82 10.50 17.26
CA LYS A 139 -11.77 10.36 18.28
C LYS A 139 -10.48 9.75 17.72
N ASP A 140 -10.42 9.52 16.42
CA ASP A 140 -9.27 8.86 15.79
C ASP A 140 -8.07 9.79 15.64
N LYS A 141 -6.88 9.18 15.69
CA LYS A 141 -5.63 9.75 15.22
C LYS A 141 -5.30 9.13 13.87
N ILE A 142 -5.17 9.97 12.86
CA ILE A 142 -4.68 9.51 11.55
C ILE A 142 -3.17 9.41 11.64
N VAL A 143 -2.63 8.26 11.24
CA VAL A 143 -1.20 7.96 11.17
C VAL A 143 -0.85 7.66 9.71
N LEU A 144 0.00 8.49 9.11
CA LEU A 144 0.44 8.27 7.73
C LEU A 144 1.52 7.19 7.66
N ASP A 145 1.56 6.45 6.56
CA ASP A 145 2.65 5.51 6.36
C ASP A 145 3.98 6.24 6.08
N ARG A 146 4.98 5.96 6.90
CA ARG A 146 6.33 6.56 6.81
C ARG A 146 6.99 6.28 5.46
N PHE A 147 6.78 5.10 4.90
CA PHE A 147 7.31 4.76 3.59
C PHE A 147 6.81 5.75 2.52
N HIS A 148 5.53 6.09 2.55
CA HIS A 148 4.93 7.03 1.60
C HIS A 148 5.43 8.47 1.82
N ILE A 149 5.73 8.88 3.06
CA ILE A 149 6.33 10.20 3.35
C ILE A 149 7.72 10.28 2.69
N VAL A 150 8.59 9.31 2.96
CA VAL A 150 9.94 9.25 2.36
C VAL A 150 9.86 9.12 0.84
N GLN A 151 8.95 8.30 0.32
CA GLN A 151 8.74 8.13 -1.12
C GLN A 151 8.30 9.45 -1.78
N TYR A 152 7.51 10.27 -1.08
CA TYR A 152 7.06 11.56 -1.60
C TYR A 152 8.24 12.52 -1.79
N ILE A 153 9.14 12.59 -0.81
CA ILE A 153 10.39 13.39 -0.91
C ILE A 153 11.33 12.79 -1.98
N SER A 154 11.47 11.47 -2.02
CA SER A 154 12.27 10.77 -3.03
C SER A 154 11.83 11.05 -4.46
N ARG A 155 10.51 11.19 -4.70
CA ARG A 155 9.97 11.59 -6.00
C ARG A 155 10.36 13.01 -6.38
N ALA A 156 10.42 13.95 -5.42
CA ALA A 156 10.91 15.30 -5.66
C ALA A 156 12.38 15.27 -6.09
N MET A 157 13.22 14.52 -5.37
CA MET A 157 14.62 14.33 -5.73
C MET A 157 14.80 13.76 -7.14
N SER A 158 13.98 12.77 -7.52
CA SER A 158 13.97 12.23 -8.88
C SER A 158 13.61 13.27 -9.93
N ARG A 159 12.65 14.17 -9.65
CA ARG A 159 12.26 15.24 -10.59
C ARG A 159 13.39 16.23 -10.81
N ILE A 160 14.07 16.67 -9.75
CA ILE A 160 15.25 17.54 -9.85
C ILE A 160 16.34 16.87 -10.69
N ARG A 161 16.66 15.61 -10.39
CA ARG A 161 17.64 14.85 -11.19
C ARG A 161 17.25 14.82 -12.68
N ILE A 162 15.97 14.59 -13.00
CA ILE A 162 15.49 14.56 -14.40
C ILE A 162 15.62 15.94 -15.03
N GLN A 163 15.28 16.99 -14.30
CA GLN A 163 15.36 18.37 -14.78
C GLN A 163 16.80 18.73 -15.14
N ILE A 164 17.74 18.44 -14.25
CA ILE A 164 19.18 18.67 -14.47
C ILE A 164 19.70 17.78 -15.62
N MET A 165 19.34 16.49 -15.62
CA MET A 165 19.75 15.57 -16.68
C MET A 165 19.31 16.06 -18.08
N ASN A 166 18.12 16.62 -18.20
CA ASN A 166 17.60 17.13 -19.49
C ASN A 166 18.32 18.38 -20.00
N GLN A 167 19.12 19.05 -19.16
CA GLN A 167 19.98 20.16 -19.56
C GLN A 167 21.34 19.68 -20.11
N LEU A 168 21.69 18.42 -19.91
CA LEU A 168 22.94 17.83 -20.36
C LEU A 168 22.82 17.32 -21.82
N ASP A 169 23.94 17.30 -22.54
CA ASP A 169 23.98 16.68 -23.87
C ASP A 169 23.66 15.16 -23.73
N TRP A 170 22.67 14.69 -24.47
CA TRP A 170 22.21 13.29 -24.43
C TRP A 170 23.28 12.26 -24.84
N LYS A 171 24.33 12.67 -25.57
CA LYS A 171 25.47 11.83 -25.93
C LYS A 171 26.52 11.77 -24.83
N SER A 172 26.50 12.70 -23.89
CA SER A 172 27.50 12.84 -22.85
C SER A 172 27.51 11.67 -21.86
N HIS A 173 28.62 11.51 -21.15
CA HIS A 173 28.73 10.51 -20.06
C HIS A 173 27.90 10.94 -18.86
N GLU A 174 27.75 12.22 -18.64
CA GLU A 174 26.96 12.84 -17.57
C GLU A 174 25.49 12.49 -17.71
N TYR A 175 24.90 12.68 -18.91
CA TYR A 175 23.53 12.31 -19.20
C TYR A 175 23.31 10.81 -19.03
N LYS A 176 24.17 9.99 -19.63
CA LYS A 176 24.08 8.52 -19.58
C LYS A 176 24.23 7.99 -18.15
N GLY A 177 25.15 8.58 -17.37
CA GLY A 177 25.35 8.27 -15.96
C GLY A 177 24.11 8.61 -15.12
N SER A 178 23.61 9.84 -15.23
CA SER A 178 22.41 10.31 -14.54
C SER A 178 21.16 9.47 -14.87
N LYS A 179 21.04 9.01 -16.13
CA LYS A 179 19.95 8.14 -16.58
C LYS A 179 20.07 6.71 -16.08
N ARG A 180 21.27 6.15 -16.03
CA ARG A 180 21.50 4.73 -15.71
C ARG A 180 21.54 4.48 -14.21
N TYR A 181 22.21 5.35 -13.45
CA TYR A 181 22.51 5.12 -12.03
C TYR A 181 21.62 5.94 -11.08
N TRP A 182 20.47 6.40 -11.53
CA TRP A 182 19.54 7.25 -10.77
C TRP A 182 19.10 6.67 -9.42
N LYS A 183 19.07 5.33 -9.30
CA LYS A 183 18.68 4.66 -8.05
C LYS A 183 19.64 4.94 -6.90
N LEU A 184 20.92 5.23 -7.19
CA LEU A 184 21.90 5.55 -6.16
C LEU A 184 21.57 6.87 -5.46
N ILE A 185 21.02 7.84 -6.18
CA ILE A 185 20.57 9.13 -5.62
C ILE A 185 19.39 8.96 -4.66
N GLN A 186 18.60 7.89 -4.79
CA GLN A 186 17.44 7.63 -3.93
C GLN A 186 17.77 6.72 -2.74
N GLN A 187 18.93 6.12 -2.71
CA GLN A 187 19.34 5.22 -1.62
C GLN A 187 19.91 6.01 -0.43
N ASP A 188 19.76 5.42 0.74
CA ASP A 188 20.48 5.84 1.93
C ASP A 188 21.99 5.65 1.68
N SER A 189 22.75 6.75 1.75
CA SER A 189 24.20 6.76 1.46
C SER A 189 24.99 5.77 2.31
N ARG A 190 24.54 5.49 3.54
CA ARG A 190 25.16 4.51 4.46
C ARG A 190 25.08 3.07 3.96
N LYS A 191 24.11 2.77 3.09
CA LYS A 191 23.85 1.42 2.56
C LYS A 191 24.50 1.18 1.20
N LEU A 192 25.24 2.14 0.67
CA LEU A 192 25.91 2.01 -0.61
C LEU A 192 27.08 1.04 -0.52
N SER A 193 27.21 0.16 -1.52
CA SER A 193 28.28 -0.83 -1.58
C SER A 193 29.64 -0.20 -1.88
N ASP A 194 30.64 -0.64 -1.15
CA ASP A 194 32.06 -0.29 -1.38
C ASP A 194 32.79 -1.24 -2.35
N LYS A 195 32.05 -2.19 -2.98
CA LYS A 195 32.61 -3.08 -3.99
C LYS A 195 32.83 -2.34 -5.31
N HIS A 196 33.98 -2.56 -5.93
CA HIS A 196 34.31 -2.03 -7.25
C HIS A 196 33.68 -2.88 -8.35
N PHE A 197 33.08 -2.23 -9.32
CA PHE A 197 32.50 -2.84 -10.53
C PHE A 197 33.02 -2.09 -11.76
N TYR A 198 33.33 -2.83 -12.84
CA TYR A 198 33.57 -2.17 -14.10
C TYR A 198 32.28 -1.57 -14.67
N LEU A 199 32.31 -0.26 -14.90
CA LEU A 199 31.16 0.48 -15.36
C LEU A 199 31.39 0.98 -16.80
N PRO A 200 30.76 0.35 -17.82
CA PRO A 200 30.97 0.71 -19.22
C PRO A 200 30.63 2.18 -19.54
N THR A 201 29.70 2.77 -18.79
CA THR A 201 29.33 4.20 -18.95
C THR A 201 30.49 5.15 -18.67
N PHE A 202 31.34 4.79 -17.70
CA PHE A 202 32.50 5.61 -17.29
C PHE A 202 33.84 5.02 -17.74
N ARG A 203 33.84 3.78 -18.29
CA ARG A 203 35.03 3.01 -18.72
C ARG A 203 36.07 2.84 -17.61
N MET A 204 35.61 2.68 -16.37
CA MET A 204 36.46 2.52 -15.18
C MET A 204 35.80 1.63 -14.12
N TYR A 205 36.62 1.17 -13.16
CA TYR A 205 36.13 0.49 -11.97
C TYR A 205 35.77 1.53 -10.92
N LEU A 206 34.52 1.53 -10.44
CA LEU A 206 34.02 2.43 -9.41
C LEU A 206 33.16 1.68 -8.41
N THR A 207 33.15 2.17 -7.18
CA THR A 207 32.17 1.81 -6.16
C THR A 207 30.86 2.58 -6.37
N ASN A 208 29.78 2.15 -5.73
CA ASN A 208 28.51 2.90 -5.78
C ASN A 208 28.63 4.31 -5.18
N LYS A 209 29.50 4.49 -4.17
CA LYS A 209 29.78 5.82 -3.59
C LYS A 209 30.47 6.75 -4.59
N GLU A 210 31.49 6.24 -5.28
CA GLU A 210 32.21 7.03 -6.29
C GLU A 210 31.34 7.38 -7.49
N VAL A 211 30.43 6.46 -7.91
CA VAL A 211 29.44 6.77 -8.94
C VAL A 211 28.51 7.89 -8.46
N LEU A 212 28.02 7.80 -7.23
CA LEU A 212 27.16 8.83 -6.66
C LEU A 212 27.85 10.19 -6.63
N GLU A 213 29.10 10.25 -6.13
CA GLU A 213 29.88 11.49 -6.13
C GLU A 213 30.08 12.08 -7.52
N LYS A 214 30.33 11.24 -8.53
CA LYS A 214 30.36 11.67 -9.93
C LYS A 214 29.01 12.27 -10.37
N LEU A 215 27.88 11.65 -10.04
CA LEU A 215 26.57 12.19 -10.40
C LEU A 215 26.28 13.52 -9.71
N LEU A 216 26.68 13.66 -8.44
CA LEU A 216 26.49 14.90 -7.68
C LEU A 216 27.43 16.03 -8.14
N SER A 217 28.58 15.70 -8.73
CA SER A 217 29.51 16.71 -9.27
C SER A 217 29.00 17.39 -10.54
N TYR A 218 27.96 16.87 -11.21
CA TYR A 218 27.41 17.46 -12.43
C TYR A 218 26.58 18.70 -12.18
N SER A 219 26.07 18.91 -10.96
CA SER A 219 25.29 20.07 -10.59
C SER A 219 25.34 20.34 -9.10
N GLN A 220 25.68 21.57 -8.73
CA GLN A 220 25.65 22.03 -7.33
C GLN A 220 24.22 21.93 -6.77
N GLU A 221 23.21 22.31 -7.54
CA GLU A 221 21.79 22.18 -7.16
C GLU A 221 21.42 20.72 -6.83
N LEU A 222 21.92 19.75 -7.63
CA LEU A 222 21.67 18.33 -7.37
C LEU A 222 22.29 17.88 -6.04
N ARG A 223 23.53 18.34 -5.77
CA ARG A 223 24.26 18.02 -4.53
C ARG A 223 23.55 18.56 -3.30
N GLU A 224 23.17 19.81 -3.29
CA GLU A 224 22.49 20.47 -2.17
C GLU A 224 21.17 19.79 -1.83
N HIS A 225 20.35 19.47 -2.85
CA HIS A 225 19.09 18.76 -2.64
C HIS A 225 19.30 17.31 -2.24
N TYR A 226 20.37 16.65 -2.69
CA TYR A 226 20.72 15.30 -2.25
C TYR A 226 21.14 15.29 -0.77
N GLU A 227 21.99 16.21 -0.33
CA GLU A 227 22.39 16.33 1.06
C GLU A 227 21.21 16.56 1.98
N LEU A 228 20.31 17.48 1.60
CA LEU A 228 19.05 17.71 2.29
C LEU A 228 18.16 16.45 2.31
N TYR A 229 18.04 15.74 1.18
CA TYR A 229 17.28 14.49 1.09
C TYR A 229 17.84 13.40 2.02
N GLN A 230 19.15 13.31 2.16
CA GLN A 230 19.78 12.34 3.08
C GLN A 230 19.44 12.65 4.55
N LEU A 231 19.27 13.89 4.94
CA LEU A 231 18.86 14.25 6.30
C LEU A 231 17.47 13.65 6.65
N PHE A 232 16.57 13.53 5.70
CA PHE A 232 15.27 12.87 5.91
C PHE A 232 15.39 11.35 6.09
N HIS A 233 16.46 10.72 5.62
CA HIS A 233 16.74 9.32 5.88
C HIS A 233 17.38 9.06 7.26
N PHE A 234 18.13 10.03 7.78
CA PHE A 234 18.89 9.90 9.03
C PHE A 234 18.08 10.25 10.27
N GLN A 235 16.91 10.85 10.11
CA GLN A 235 16.12 11.33 11.23
C GLN A 235 15.50 10.17 12.00
N ASP A 236 16.06 9.93 13.19
CA ASP A 236 15.47 9.07 14.20
C ASP A 236 14.20 9.76 14.75
N LYS A 237 13.04 9.38 14.22
CA LYS A 237 11.68 9.54 14.79
C LYS A 237 11.38 10.83 15.57
N GLN A 238 12.17 11.89 15.44
CA GLN A 238 11.98 13.17 16.10
C GLN A 238 11.19 14.11 15.18
N ALA A 239 9.91 14.23 15.44
CA ALA A 239 9.00 15.04 14.63
C ALA A 239 9.42 16.53 14.61
N ASP A 240 9.85 17.08 15.74
CA ASP A 240 10.27 18.46 15.84
C ASP A 240 11.47 18.77 14.93
N HIS A 241 12.48 17.90 14.95
CA HIS A 241 13.65 18.05 14.10
C HIS A 241 13.30 17.92 12.59
N PHE A 242 12.39 16.99 12.26
CA PHE A 242 11.90 16.84 10.89
C PHE A 242 11.24 18.12 10.37
N PHE A 243 10.38 18.75 11.16
CA PHE A 243 9.69 19.96 10.75
C PHE A 243 10.55 21.21 10.83
N SER A 244 11.45 21.33 11.82
CA SER A 244 12.46 22.40 11.85
C SER A 244 13.29 22.43 10.58
N LEU A 245 13.80 21.28 10.13
CA LEU A 245 14.56 21.17 8.88
C LEU A 245 13.76 21.65 7.67
N ILE A 246 12.47 21.33 7.59
CA ILE A 246 11.59 21.79 6.50
C ILE A 246 11.41 23.32 6.58
N GLU A 247 11.10 23.85 7.76
CA GLU A 247 10.84 25.27 7.99
C GLU A 247 12.08 26.12 7.68
N ASP A 248 13.27 25.65 8.07
CA ASP A 248 14.55 26.34 7.86
C ASP A 248 14.97 26.37 6.38
N THR A 249 14.62 25.35 5.61
CA THR A 249 15.11 25.16 4.24
C THR A 249 14.11 25.49 3.15
N ILE A 250 12.82 25.64 3.46
CA ILE A 250 11.75 25.81 2.46
C ILE A 250 11.95 27.02 1.54
N SER A 251 12.56 28.10 2.03
CA SER A 251 12.84 29.31 1.25
C SER A 251 14.01 29.15 0.27
N CYS A 252 14.94 28.24 0.55
CA CYS A 252 16.20 28.07 -0.20
C CYS A 252 16.15 26.95 -1.23
N VAL A 253 15.18 26.04 -1.14
CA VAL A 253 15.09 24.86 -2.02
C VAL A 253 14.36 25.18 -3.33
N ASN A 254 14.58 24.32 -4.34
CA ASN A 254 13.87 24.36 -5.63
C ASN A 254 12.33 24.27 -5.43
N THR A 255 11.58 24.88 -6.36
CA THR A 255 10.11 24.92 -6.34
C THR A 255 9.44 23.56 -6.23
N ILE A 256 10.09 22.49 -6.73
CA ILE A 256 9.64 21.10 -6.59
C ILE A 256 9.65 20.67 -5.12
N PHE A 257 10.75 20.93 -4.41
CA PHE A 257 10.85 20.65 -2.97
C PHE A 257 9.94 21.56 -2.15
N GLN A 258 9.82 22.85 -2.50
CA GLN A 258 8.89 23.76 -1.84
C GLN A 258 7.45 23.23 -1.88
N THR A 259 7.02 22.68 -3.02
CA THR A 259 5.67 22.09 -3.18
C THR A 259 5.50 20.88 -2.27
N VAL A 260 6.51 20.03 -2.17
CA VAL A 260 6.51 18.87 -1.27
C VAL A 260 6.45 19.33 0.19
N PHE A 261 7.29 20.27 0.59
CA PHE A 261 7.36 20.78 1.95
C PHE A 261 6.05 21.45 2.39
N LYS A 262 5.42 22.25 1.51
CA LYS A 262 4.08 22.81 1.78
C LYS A 262 3.04 21.72 2.03
N THR A 263 3.11 20.61 1.29
CA THR A 263 2.21 19.47 1.50
C THR A 263 2.49 18.77 2.83
N LEU A 264 3.76 18.56 3.19
CA LEU A 264 4.14 17.96 4.47
C LEU A 264 3.71 18.84 5.66
N ILE A 265 3.89 20.16 5.55
CA ILE A 265 3.43 21.11 6.58
C ILE A 265 1.89 21.05 6.74
N LYS A 266 1.14 20.98 5.64
CA LYS A 266 -0.32 20.83 5.66
C LYS A 266 -0.77 19.57 6.42
N ASP A 267 0.01 18.49 6.32
CA ASP A 267 -0.29 17.21 6.97
C ASP A 267 0.51 16.98 8.26
N LYS A 268 1.06 18.06 8.87
CA LYS A 268 1.97 18.06 10.03
C LYS A 268 1.50 17.12 11.14
N ASP A 269 0.29 17.29 11.65
CA ASP A 269 -0.22 16.48 12.77
C ASP A 269 -0.21 14.97 12.49
N LYS A 270 -0.57 14.58 11.25
CA LYS A 270 -0.63 13.19 10.82
C LYS A 270 0.78 12.59 10.65
N ILE A 271 1.73 13.42 10.22
CA ILE A 271 3.15 13.05 10.08
C ILE A 271 3.79 12.93 11.46
N ILE A 272 3.49 13.84 12.39
CA ILE A 272 3.92 13.73 13.79
C ILE A 272 3.44 12.39 14.36
N ASN A 273 2.15 12.06 14.20
CA ASN A 273 1.62 10.77 14.61
C ASN A 273 2.38 9.59 13.96
N ALA A 274 2.78 9.71 12.69
CA ALA A 274 3.54 8.69 11.99
C ALA A 274 4.96 8.51 12.53
N LEU A 275 5.59 9.56 12.99
CA LEU A 275 6.95 9.53 13.53
C LEU A 275 6.99 9.04 14.99
N GLU A 276 6.05 9.48 15.82
CA GLU A 276 6.02 9.21 17.25
C GLU A 276 5.31 7.92 17.63
N LEU A 277 4.24 7.54 16.91
CA LEU A 277 3.46 6.36 17.24
C LEU A 277 4.00 5.10 16.57
N PRO A 278 3.86 3.91 17.19
CA PRO A 278 4.41 2.65 16.68
C PRO A 278 3.55 2.00 15.59
N TYR A 279 2.76 2.78 14.84
CA TYR A 279 1.85 2.29 13.82
C TYR A 279 2.41 2.51 12.40
N SER A 280 2.14 1.58 11.48
CA SER A 280 2.46 1.70 10.06
C SER A 280 1.54 0.82 9.21
N ASN A 281 1.49 1.05 7.89
CA ASN A 281 0.72 0.22 6.96
C ASN A 281 1.43 -1.07 6.52
N ALA A 282 2.66 -1.32 6.97
CA ALA A 282 3.47 -2.47 6.54
C ALA A 282 2.76 -3.83 6.68
N LYS A 283 1.95 -4.03 7.75
CA LYS A 283 1.16 -5.24 7.92
C LYS A 283 0.09 -5.39 6.84
N LEU A 284 -0.56 -4.31 6.47
CA LEU A 284 -1.60 -4.29 5.44
C LEU A 284 -0.98 -4.43 4.04
N GLU A 285 0.18 -3.86 3.78
CA GLU A 285 0.94 -4.09 2.54
C GLU A 285 1.29 -5.58 2.37
N ALA A 286 1.72 -6.25 3.43
CA ALA A 286 1.96 -7.70 3.42
C ALA A 286 0.67 -8.47 3.09
N THR A 287 -0.47 -8.08 3.64
CA THR A 287 -1.79 -8.65 3.33
C THR A 287 -2.16 -8.41 1.86
N ASN A 288 -1.95 -7.20 1.34
CA ASN A 288 -2.18 -6.87 -0.06
C ASN A 288 -1.31 -7.71 -1.01
N ASN A 289 -0.07 -7.98 -0.64
CA ASN A 289 0.82 -8.85 -1.40
C ASN A 289 0.35 -10.30 -1.37
N LEU A 290 -0.12 -10.80 -0.21
CA LEU A 290 -0.72 -12.14 -0.10
C LEU A 290 -1.97 -12.25 -0.99
N ILE A 291 -2.86 -11.26 -0.98
CA ILE A 291 -4.04 -11.18 -1.84
C ILE A 291 -3.65 -11.26 -3.33
N LYS A 292 -2.58 -10.54 -3.74
CA LYS A 292 -2.06 -10.60 -5.11
C LYS A 292 -1.56 -12.00 -5.48
N VAL A 293 -0.89 -12.70 -4.56
CA VAL A 293 -0.41 -14.08 -4.74
C VAL A 293 -1.58 -15.05 -4.88
N ILE A 294 -2.57 -14.97 -3.98
CA ILE A 294 -3.78 -15.80 -4.05
C ILE A 294 -4.46 -15.61 -5.41
N LYS A 295 -4.66 -14.36 -5.83
CA LYS A 295 -5.29 -14.04 -7.10
C LYS A 295 -4.50 -14.58 -8.31
N ARG A 296 -3.18 -14.57 -8.25
CA ARG A 296 -2.31 -15.12 -9.30
C ARG A 296 -2.40 -16.63 -9.35
N ASN A 297 -2.35 -17.30 -8.21
CA ASN A 297 -2.40 -18.77 -8.12
C ASN A 297 -3.77 -19.33 -8.55
N THR A 298 -4.85 -18.58 -8.42
CA THR A 298 -6.19 -18.96 -8.87
C THR A 298 -6.51 -18.49 -10.29
N PHE A 299 -5.51 -18.08 -11.08
CA PHE A 299 -5.66 -17.55 -12.44
C PHE A 299 -6.59 -16.32 -12.53
N GLY A 300 -6.79 -15.64 -11.40
CA GLY A 300 -7.60 -14.45 -11.26
C GLY A 300 -9.09 -14.70 -11.05
N PHE A 301 -9.77 -13.67 -10.61
CA PHE A 301 -11.22 -13.66 -10.41
C PHE A 301 -11.86 -12.69 -11.40
N ARG A 302 -12.88 -13.15 -12.15
CA ARG A 302 -13.64 -12.28 -13.06
C ARG A 302 -14.63 -11.39 -12.30
N ASN A 303 -15.19 -11.92 -11.21
CA ASN A 303 -16.19 -11.24 -10.39
C ASN A 303 -15.62 -10.95 -9.00
N PHE A 304 -15.79 -9.71 -8.53
CA PHE A 304 -15.35 -9.27 -7.19
C PHE A 304 -16.01 -10.09 -6.08
N ASN A 305 -17.29 -10.41 -6.20
CA ASN A 305 -18.02 -11.16 -5.17
C ASN A 305 -17.58 -12.63 -5.03
N ASN A 306 -16.81 -13.14 -5.97
CA ASN A 306 -16.26 -14.50 -5.93
C ASN A 306 -14.81 -14.52 -5.40
N PHE A 307 -14.23 -13.34 -5.21
CA PHE A 307 -12.91 -13.13 -4.66
C PHE A 307 -12.96 -13.00 -3.14
#